data_b6d31163f2ed1e36cf8b568b9ce5b819
#
_entry.id   b6d31163f2ed1e36cf8b568b9ce5b819
#
_cell.length_a   1.000
_cell.length_b   1.000
_cell.length_c   1.000
_cell.angle_alpha   90.00
_cell.angle_beta   90.00
_cell.angle_gamma   90.00
#
_symmetry.space_group_name_H-M   'P 1'
#
loop_
_entity.id
_entity.type
_entity.pdbx_description
1 polymer ?
#
loop_
_entity_poly.entity_id
_entity_poly.type
_entity_poly.pdbx_seq_one_letter_code
_entity_poly.pdbx_strand_id
1 'polypeptide(L)'
;MARQGPIFTFGVVLIVILKGAGISAEPCPRQVLPFLAAWRRMAEVQSPWYGAKVSEIPAIIALKKAHSAVALNFSVEELEKAGLAFSTCRAWGREFVKIENLNLRELNPEEFSVFFPFGWLDGGPFERLANVSGRAFLMASLPFAPATKEVLKLLGWSSEMFFAVVFLQEGFYLYQLSNFARALPVYEANFYAQCRKSKRWLGALKKELAIWHELSDSLEHMARARLITRLRRIVSLRRRHLDNPQVKACWQATEDWEVWAGLAQYYEFKILLRAGLIPKALERELVESDLKLAGRYKEFYYSSGYMYARALARLAPQTAWQPAVEKGVGLYELLAAFVSSGSDFSYRL
;
A
#
# COMPACT_ATOMS: atom_id res chain seq x y z
N MET A 1 -37.00 22.81 15.95
CA MET A 1 -36.07 22.77 14.79
C MET A 1 -35.33 21.46 14.78
N ALA A 2 -35.81 20.51 14.00
CA ALA A 2 -35.24 19.16 13.92
C ALA A 2 -34.10 19.15 12.89
N ARG A 3 -32.88 18.77 13.31
CA ARG A 3 -31.75 18.54 12.41
C ARG A 3 -31.87 17.14 11.84
N GLN A 4 -32.12 17.07 10.55
CA GLN A 4 -32.02 15.83 9.77
C GLN A 4 -30.56 15.45 9.63
N GLY A 5 -30.22 14.23 10.10
CA GLY A 5 -28.91 13.62 9.86
C GLY A 5 -28.83 13.06 8.42
N PRO A 6 -27.63 12.91 7.86
CA PRO A 6 -27.45 12.41 6.51
C PRO A 6 -27.82 10.93 6.42
N ILE A 7 -28.70 10.64 5.48
CA ILE A 7 -29.07 9.29 5.07
C ILE A 7 -27.87 8.71 4.30
N PHE A 8 -27.20 7.71 4.86
CA PHE A 8 -26.22 6.91 4.15
C PHE A 8 -26.93 6.05 3.12
N THR A 9 -26.84 6.45 1.87
CA THR A 9 -27.31 5.65 0.75
C THR A 9 -26.30 4.51 0.55
N PHE A 10 -26.69 3.29 0.89
CA PHE A 10 -25.99 2.09 0.50
C PHE A 10 -26.01 2.01 -1.02
N GLY A 11 -24.85 2.21 -1.64
CA GLY A 11 -24.66 1.96 -3.06
C GLY A 11 -24.82 0.48 -3.34
N VAL A 12 -26.00 0.06 -3.74
CA VAL A 12 -26.25 -1.23 -4.37
C VAL A 12 -25.50 -1.18 -5.70
N VAL A 13 -24.46 -2.02 -5.84
CA VAL A 13 -23.83 -2.28 -7.13
C VAL A 13 -24.89 -2.97 -8.00
N LEU A 14 -25.56 -2.19 -8.81
CA LEU A 14 -26.49 -2.68 -9.81
C LEU A 14 -25.63 -3.33 -10.92
N ILE A 15 -25.49 -4.65 -10.86
CA ILE A 15 -25.01 -5.40 -12.02
C ILE A 15 -26.10 -5.30 -13.08
N VAL A 16 -25.95 -4.37 -14.01
CA VAL A 16 -26.76 -4.30 -15.20
C VAL A 16 -26.42 -5.52 -16.05
N ILE A 17 -27.20 -6.56 -15.89
CA ILE A 17 -27.17 -7.72 -16.81
C ILE A 17 -27.73 -7.20 -18.12
N LEU A 18 -26.85 -6.81 -19.04
CA LEU A 18 -27.20 -6.63 -20.44
C LEU A 18 -27.66 -8.01 -20.98
N LYS A 19 -28.98 -8.24 -20.93
CA LYS A 19 -29.63 -9.29 -21.72
C LYS A 19 -29.58 -8.88 -23.20
N GLY A 20 -28.40 -8.94 -23.80
CA GLY A 20 -28.17 -8.88 -25.25
C GLY A 20 -27.63 -10.22 -25.68
N ALA A 21 -28.34 -10.85 -26.61
CA ALA A 21 -28.04 -12.07 -27.36
C ALA A 21 -26.80 -12.86 -26.90
N GLY A 22 -26.97 -14.09 -26.50
CA GLY A 22 -26.02 -15.03 -25.88
C GLY A 22 -24.63 -15.15 -26.53
N ILE A 23 -23.85 -14.11 -26.46
CA ILE A 23 -22.41 -14.15 -26.68
C ILE A 23 -21.80 -14.63 -25.35
N SER A 24 -21.41 -15.89 -25.29
CA SER A 24 -20.65 -16.39 -24.14
C SER A 24 -19.38 -15.57 -24.09
N ALA A 25 -19.16 -14.86 -22.96
CA ALA A 25 -17.95 -14.08 -22.77
C ALA A 25 -16.73 -14.98 -22.99
N GLU A 26 -15.80 -14.55 -23.83
CA GLU A 26 -14.56 -15.28 -24.10
C GLU A 26 -13.76 -15.52 -22.81
N PRO A 27 -13.00 -16.61 -22.72
CA PRO A 27 -12.09 -16.81 -21.60
C PRO A 27 -11.04 -15.67 -21.57
N CYS A 28 -10.70 -15.20 -20.38
CA CYS A 28 -9.65 -14.20 -20.24
C CYS A 28 -8.30 -14.74 -20.76
N PRO A 29 -7.43 -13.87 -21.31
CA PRO A 29 -6.12 -14.27 -21.82
C PRO A 29 -5.33 -15.09 -20.81
N ARG A 30 -4.76 -16.22 -21.21
CA ARG A 30 -4.03 -17.12 -20.28
C ARG A 30 -2.94 -16.42 -19.48
N GLN A 31 -2.27 -15.46 -20.09
CA GLN A 31 -1.17 -14.71 -19.48
C GLN A 31 -1.61 -13.86 -18.26
N VAL A 32 -2.87 -13.41 -18.20
CA VAL A 32 -3.37 -12.60 -17.08
C VAL A 32 -3.97 -13.45 -15.96
N LEU A 33 -4.32 -14.71 -16.20
CA LEU A 33 -5.01 -15.56 -15.23
C LEU A 33 -4.27 -15.68 -13.88
N PRO A 34 -2.94 -15.89 -13.82
CA PRO A 34 -2.24 -15.98 -12.53
C PRO A 34 -2.39 -14.69 -11.70
N PHE A 35 -2.34 -13.53 -12.36
CA PHE A 35 -2.47 -12.21 -11.73
C PHE A 35 -3.90 -11.95 -11.24
N LEU A 36 -4.89 -12.31 -12.03
CA LEU A 36 -6.30 -12.26 -11.62
C LEU A 36 -6.59 -13.21 -10.45
N ALA A 37 -5.94 -14.38 -10.40
CA ALA A 37 -6.07 -15.32 -9.30
C ALA A 37 -5.48 -14.73 -8.01
N ALA A 38 -4.29 -14.11 -8.08
CA ALA A 38 -3.68 -13.42 -6.96
C ALA A 38 -4.57 -12.26 -6.48
N TRP A 39 -5.02 -11.40 -7.40
CA TRP A 39 -5.94 -10.31 -7.09
C TRP A 39 -7.22 -10.79 -6.39
N ARG A 40 -7.86 -11.85 -6.91
CA ARG A 40 -9.07 -12.41 -6.30
C ARG A 40 -8.83 -12.85 -4.86
N ARG A 41 -7.74 -13.58 -4.60
CA ARG A 41 -7.37 -14.02 -3.24
C ARG A 41 -7.17 -12.84 -2.30
N MET A 42 -6.53 -11.76 -2.77
CA MET A 42 -6.34 -10.54 -2.00
C MET A 42 -7.66 -9.79 -1.76
N ALA A 43 -8.54 -9.75 -2.76
CA ALA A 43 -9.84 -9.05 -2.66
C ALA A 43 -10.85 -9.77 -1.75
N GLU A 44 -10.67 -11.06 -1.50
CA GLU A 44 -11.54 -11.88 -0.65
C GLU A 44 -11.16 -11.80 0.85
N VAL A 45 -9.99 -11.27 1.20
CA VAL A 45 -9.58 -11.13 2.61
C VAL A 45 -10.02 -9.79 3.21
N GLN A 46 -10.28 -9.82 4.51
CA GLN A 46 -10.61 -8.60 5.25
C GLN A 46 -9.42 -7.64 5.23
N SER A 47 -9.69 -6.39 4.83
CA SER A 47 -8.68 -5.34 4.85
C SER A 47 -8.15 -5.07 6.27
N PRO A 48 -6.83 -4.88 6.43
CA PRO A 48 -6.24 -4.43 7.67
C PRO A 48 -6.39 -2.91 7.89
N TRP A 49 -6.89 -2.16 6.90
CA TRP A 49 -7.15 -0.73 6.97
C TRP A 49 -8.63 -0.45 6.70
N TYR A 50 -9.26 0.33 7.58
CA TYR A 50 -10.72 0.51 7.60
C TYR A 50 -11.32 0.97 6.27
N GLY A 51 -10.71 1.95 5.60
CA GLY A 51 -11.24 2.54 4.37
C GLY A 51 -10.65 1.97 3.07
N ALA A 52 -9.55 1.20 3.14
CA ALA A 52 -8.87 0.70 1.96
C ALA A 52 -9.25 -0.74 1.65
N LYS A 53 -9.79 -1.01 0.46
CA LYS A 53 -10.14 -2.37 0.02
C LYS A 53 -9.44 -2.70 -1.29
N VAL A 54 -8.87 -3.89 -1.38
CA VAL A 54 -8.22 -4.41 -2.61
C VAL A 54 -9.19 -4.39 -3.79
N SER A 55 -10.45 -4.73 -3.54
CA SER A 55 -11.51 -4.72 -4.55
C SER A 55 -11.87 -3.33 -5.09
N GLU A 56 -11.36 -2.26 -4.49
CA GLU A 56 -11.63 -0.88 -4.90
C GLU A 56 -10.41 -0.22 -5.55
N ILE A 57 -9.23 -0.87 -5.55
CA ILE A 57 -8.02 -0.37 -6.20
C ILE A 57 -8.18 -0.46 -7.72
N PRO A 58 -8.23 0.67 -8.45
CA PRO A 58 -8.34 0.64 -9.89
C PRO A 58 -7.00 0.26 -10.53
N ALA A 59 -7.02 -0.68 -11.47
CA ALA A 59 -5.80 -1.11 -12.15
C ALA A 59 -6.04 -1.59 -13.58
N ILE A 60 -4.98 -1.51 -14.39
CA ILE A 60 -4.96 -2.02 -15.75
C ILE A 60 -3.77 -2.97 -15.91
N ILE A 61 -4.03 -4.19 -16.36
CA ILE A 61 -3.02 -5.18 -16.68
C ILE A 61 -2.88 -5.25 -18.20
N ALA A 62 -1.88 -4.56 -18.73
CA ALA A 62 -1.62 -4.46 -20.16
C ALA A 62 -0.88 -5.70 -20.69
N LEU A 63 -1.33 -6.24 -21.83
CA LEU A 63 -0.78 -7.39 -22.53
C LEU A 63 -0.06 -6.90 -23.79
N LYS A 64 1.26 -6.67 -23.70
CA LYS A 64 2.07 -6.07 -24.77
C LYS A 64 1.90 -6.75 -26.13
N LYS A 65 1.92 -8.08 -26.16
CA LYS A 65 1.84 -8.85 -27.42
C LYS A 65 0.44 -8.89 -28.03
N ALA A 66 -0.59 -8.71 -27.19
CA ALA A 66 -1.99 -8.83 -27.62
C ALA A 66 -2.63 -7.48 -27.91
N HIS A 67 -1.91 -6.36 -27.74
CA HIS A 67 -2.45 -5.01 -27.87
C HIS A 67 -3.78 -4.82 -27.11
N SER A 68 -3.88 -5.45 -25.96
CA SER A 68 -5.08 -5.47 -25.12
C SER A 68 -4.69 -5.35 -23.64
N ALA A 69 -5.67 -5.08 -22.78
CA ALA A 69 -5.48 -5.07 -21.35
C ALA A 69 -6.70 -5.64 -20.62
N VAL A 70 -6.54 -6.00 -19.36
CA VAL A 70 -7.65 -6.29 -18.46
C VAL A 70 -7.75 -5.18 -17.44
N ALA A 71 -8.93 -4.57 -17.33
CA ALA A 71 -9.23 -3.51 -16.37
C ALA A 71 -9.85 -4.11 -15.10
N LEU A 72 -9.37 -3.64 -13.96
CA LEU A 72 -9.86 -3.98 -12.63
C LEU A 72 -10.48 -2.73 -12.00
N ASN A 73 -11.70 -2.87 -11.50
CA ASN A 73 -12.41 -1.81 -10.76
C ASN A 73 -12.65 -0.52 -11.57
N PHE A 74 -12.88 -0.68 -12.86
CA PHE A 74 -13.42 0.34 -13.74
C PHE A 74 -14.83 -0.05 -14.20
N SER A 75 -15.72 0.93 -14.27
CA SER A 75 -17.03 0.74 -14.88
C SER A 75 -16.93 0.80 -16.39
N VAL A 76 -17.89 0.15 -17.07
CA VAL A 76 -18.03 0.24 -18.53
C VAL A 76 -18.21 1.69 -18.97
N GLU A 77 -18.98 2.49 -18.21
CA GLU A 77 -19.23 3.90 -18.50
C GLU A 77 -17.95 4.76 -18.45
N GLU A 78 -17.05 4.50 -17.51
CA GLU A 78 -15.74 5.18 -17.44
C GLU A 78 -14.90 4.90 -18.71
N LEU A 79 -14.89 3.65 -19.16
CA LEU A 79 -14.13 3.25 -20.33
C LEU A 79 -14.72 3.81 -21.63
N GLU A 80 -16.06 3.81 -21.77
CA GLU A 80 -16.77 4.42 -22.89
C GLU A 80 -16.48 5.94 -22.97
N LYS A 81 -16.62 6.66 -21.87
CA LYS A 81 -16.31 8.10 -21.82
C LYS A 81 -14.86 8.40 -22.13
N ALA A 82 -13.94 7.50 -21.78
CA ALA A 82 -12.53 7.62 -22.14
C ALA A 82 -12.25 7.29 -23.63
N GLY A 83 -13.26 6.79 -24.38
CA GLY A 83 -13.13 6.41 -25.79
C GLY A 83 -12.33 5.12 -25.98
N LEU A 84 -12.33 4.23 -24.99
CA LEU A 84 -11.66 2.94 -25.06
C LEU A 84 -12.60 1.89 -25.63
N ALA A 85 -12.14 1.14 -26.62
CA ALA A 85 -12.84 -0.04 -27.10
C ALA A 85 -12.65 -1.19 -26.09
N PHE A 86 -13.71 -1.89 -25.74
CA PHE A 86 -13.66 -2.97 -24.78
C PHE A 86 -14.63 -4.11 -25.13
N SER A 87 -14.33 -5.27 -24.57
CA SER A 87 -15.18 -6.46 -24.52
C SER A 87 -15.19 -7.01 -23.11
N THR A 88 -15.86 -8.13 -22.87
CA THR A 88 -15.78 -8.84 -21.59
C THR A 88 -15.06 -10.16 -21.77
N CYS A 89 -14.29 -10.57 -20.76
CA CYS A 89 -13.72 -11.90 -20.67
C CYS A 89 -14.10 -12.56 -19.35
N ARG A 90 -14.11 -13.88 -19.28
CA ARG A 90 -14.53 -14.63 -18.09
C ARG A 90 -13.41 -15.49 -17.52
N ALA A 91 -13.24 -15.41 -16.20
CA ALA A 91 -12.36 -16.29 -15.45
C ALA A 91 -13.05 -16.69 -14.13
N TRP A 92 -13.07 -17.99 -13.81
CA TRP A 92 -13.67 -18.57 -12.59
C TRP A 92 -15.10 -18.08 -12.31
N GLY A 93 -15.93 -17.99 -13.36
CA GLY A 93 -17.31 -17.53 -13.24
C GLY A 93 -17.51 -16.02 -13.05
N ARG A 94 -16.43 -15.24 -12.98
CA ARG A 94 -16.46 -13.77 -12.93
C ARG A 94 -16.17 -13.17 -14.30
N GLU A 95 -16.82 -12.06 -14.58
CA GLU A 95 -16.55 -11.25 -15.76
C GLU A 95 -15.57 -10.13 -15.43
N PHE A 96 -14.65 -9.91 -16.37
CA PHE A 96 -13.66 -8.83 -16.34
C PHE A 96 -13.78 -8.03 -17.63
N VAL A 97 -13.49 -6.75 -17.56
CA VAL A 97 -13.47 -5.90 -18.75
C VAL A 97 -12.12 -6.03 -19.43
N LYS A 98 -12.13 -6.35 -20.73
CA LYS A 98 -10.96 -6.43 -21.58
C LYS A 98 -10.95 -5.23 -22.51
N ILE A 99 -9.93 -4.40 -22.43
CA ILE A 99 -9.70 -3.27 -23.33
C ILE A 99 -9.01 -3.80 -24.59
N GLU A 100 -9.53 -3.42 -25.72
CA GLU A 100 -9.08 -3.88 -27.04
C GLU A 100 -8.29 -2.79 -27.78
N ASN A 101 -7.51 -3.21 -28.77
CA ASN A 101 -6.82 -2.32 -29.72
C ASN A 101 -5.97 -1.22 -29.07
N LEU A 102 -5.33 -1.53 -27.94
CA LEU A 102 -4.43 -0.60 -27.29
C LEU A 102 -3.18 -0.35 -28.10
N ASN A 103 -2.93 0.90 -28.47
CA ASN A 103 -1.63 1.30 -29.01
C ASN A 103 -0.61 1.43 -27.87
N LEU A 104 -0.05 0.32 -27.44
CA LEU A 104 0.96 0.26 -26.37
C LEU A 104 2.32 0.81 -26.79
N ARG A 105 2.52 1.22 -28.07
CA ARG A 105 3.77 1.85 -28.54
C ARG A 105 3.95 3.26 -27.98
N GLU A 106 2.86 3.94 -27.66
CA GLU A 106 2.88 5.26 -26.99
C GLU A 106 3.25 5.15 -25.51
N LEU A 107 3.13 3.97 -24.93
CA LEU A 107 3.58 3.65 -23.59
C LEU A 107 4.96 3.04 -23.73
N ASN A 108 6.03 3.77 -23.37
CA ASN A 108 7.38 3.21 -23.40
C ASN A 108 7.42 1.90 -22.57
N PRO A 109 7.48 0.71 -23.23
CA PRO A 109 7.23 -0.55 -22.52
C PRO A 109 8.35 -0.94 -21.57
N GLU A 110 9.53 -0.31 -21.65
CA GLU A 110 10.66 -0.58 -20.76
C GLU A 110 10.52 0.15 -19.42
N GLU A 111 9.79 1.27 -19.38
CA GLU A 111 9.53 2.05 -18.16
C GLU A 111 8.34 1.51 -17.35
N PHE A 112 7.42 0.77 -17.97
CA PHE A 112 6.17 0.30 -17.36
C PHE A 112 6.17 -1.18 -16.95
N SER A 113 7.27 -1.69 -16.47
CA SER A 113 7.29 -3.05 -15.91
C SER A 113 6.86 -3.15 -14.45
N VAL A 114 6.53 -2.01 -13.84
CA VAL A 114 6.16 -1.88 -12.42
C VAL A 114 4.91 -0.99 -12.32
N PHE A 115 4.11 -1.15 -11.27
CA PHE A 115 2.99 -0.26 -10.98
C PHE A 115 3.51 1.13 -10.64
N PHE A 116 2.99 2.16 -11.30
CA PHE A 116 3.25 3.54 -10.96
C PHE A 116 1.93 4.24 -10.62
N PRO A 117 1.88 5.06 -9.55
CA PRO A 117 0.78 5.98 -9.36
C PRO A 117 0.78 6.98 -10.51
N PHE A 118 -0.39 7.17 -11.10
CA PHE A 118 -0.54 7.92 -12.34
C PHE A 118 -0.41 9.43 -12.11
N GLY A 119 0.38 10.09 -12.90
CA GLY A 119 0.58 11.53 -13.01
C GLY A 119 1.55 11.90 -14.15
N TRP A 120 1.95 10.90 -14.98
CA TRP A 120 3.12 11.05 -15.85
C TRP A 120 2.85 10.65 -17.31
N LEU A 121 1.61 10.46 -17.73
CA LEU A 121 1.26 10.20 -19.13
C LEU A 121 0.77 11.50 -19.77
N ASP A 122 1.59 12.13 -20.56
CA ASP A 122 1.22 13.25 -21.42
C ASP A 122 0.41 12.71 -22.61
N GLY A 123 -0.89 12.91 -22.57
CA GLY A 123 -1.82 12.68 -23.68
C GLY A 123 -2.07 11.19 -24.00
N GLY A 124 -3.31 10.80 -24.14
CA GLY A 124 -3.63 9.43 -24.58
C GLY A 124 -4.89 8.89 -23.91
N PRO A 125 -5.30 7.63 -24.23
CA PRO A 125 -6.54 7.06 -23.71
C PRO A 125 -6.52 6.87 -22.19
N PHE A 126 -5.36 6.66 -21.59
CA PHE A 126 -5.24 6.47 -20.14
C PHE A 126 -5.27 7.78 -19.35
N GLU A 127 -4.74 8.88 -19.88
CA GLU A 127 -4.96 10.21 -19.31
C GLU A 127 -6.45 10.56 -19.35
N ARG A 128 -7.14 10.31 -20.48
CA ARG A 128 -8.58 10.49 -20.55
C ARG A 128 -9.32 9.64 -19.53
N LEU A 129 -8.91 8.38 -19.33
CA LEU A 129 -9.51 7.51 -18.33
C LEU A 129 -9.30 8.04 -16.91
N ALA A 130 -8.11 8.52 -16.56
CA ALA A 130 -7.84 9.16 -15.27
C ALA A 130 -8.72 10.39 -15.06
N ASN A 131 -8.84 11.25 -16.09
CA ASN A 131 -9.67 12.45 -16.04
C ASN A 131 -11.16 12.14 -15.91
N VAL A 132 -11.66 11.14 -16.64
CA VAL A 132 -13.07 10.72 -16.60
C VAL A 132 -13.42 10.05 -15.27
N SER A 133 -12.54 9.18 -14.77
CA SER A 133 -12.76 8.48 -13.49
C SER A 133 -12.54 9.39 -12.28
N GLY A 134 -11.83 10.51 -12.46
CA GLY A 134 -11.46 11.43 -11.37
C GLY A 134 -10.52 10.80 -10.34
N ARG A 135 -9.86 9.71 -10.69
CA ARG A 135 -8.97 8.96 -9.79
C ARG A 135 -7.73 8.43 -10.51
N ALA A 136 -6.61 8.38 -9.78
CA ALA A 136 -5.42 7.69 -10.23
C ALA A 136 -5.64 6.17 -10.20
N PHE A 137 -4.88 5.44 -11.01
CA PHE A 137 -4.93 3.99 -11.08
C PHE A 137 -3.55 3.37 -11.29
N LEU A 138 -3.44 2.07 -11.07
CA LEU A 138 -2.20 1.33 -11.29
C LEU A 138 -2.16 0.77 -12.72
N MET A 139 -0.96 0.66 -13.28
CA MET A 139 -0.78 -0.07 -14.53
C MET A 139 0.37 -1.06 -14.42
N ALA A 140 0.11 -2.30 -14.80
CA ALA A 140 1.13 -3.33 -14.98
C ALA A 140 1.20 -3.75 -16.43
N SER A 141 2.40 -4.02 -16.93
CA SER A 141 2.61 -4.50 -18.29
C SER A 141 3.19 -5.91 -18.29
N LEU A 142 2.56 -6.81 -19.04
CA LEU A 142 2.98 -8.20 -19.16
C LEU A 142 3.48 -8.50 -20.59
N PRO A 143 4.53 -9.34 -20.72
CA PRO A 143 5.40 -9.85 -19.65
C PRO A 143 6.23 -8.74 -19.01
N PHE A 144 6.66 -8.94 -17.77
CA PHE A 144 7.59 -8.02 -17.11
C PHE A 144 8.88 -7.85 -17.89
N ALA A 145 9.53 -6.70 -17.74
CA ALA A 145 10.81 -6.40 -18.35
C ALA A 145 11.89 -7.45 -17.97
N PRO A 146 12.89 -7.69 -18.83
CA PRO A 146 13.96 -8.65 -18.54
C PRO A 146 14.65 -8.38 -17.21
N ALA A 147 14.99 -7.12 -16.91
CA ALA A 147 15.62 -6.73 -15.64
C ALA A 147 14.75 -7.12 -14.42
N THR A 148 13.44 -6.90 -14.48
CA THR A 148 12.51 -7.32 -13.41
C THR A 148 12.54 -8.84 -13.25
N LYS A 149 12.54 -9.61 -14.33
CA LYS A 149 12.61 -11.08 -14.26
C LYS A 149 13.89 -11.58 -13.62
N GLU A 150 15.02 -10.94 -13.87
CA GLU A 150 16.29 -11.27 -13.22
C GLU A 150 16.24 -11.02 -11.70
N VAL A 151 15.69 -9.87 -11.29
CA VAL A 151 15.47 -9.56 -9.87
C VAL A 151 14.57 -10.61 -9.22
N LEU A 152 13.46 -10.98 -9.86
CA LEU A 152 12.56 -12.01 -9.35
C LEU A 152 13.25 -13.36 -9.18
N LYS A 153 14.10 -13.73 -10.13
CA LYS A 153 14.89 -14.96 -10.05
C LYS A 153 15.87 -14.92 -8.89
N LEU A 154 16.55 -13.79 -8.67
CA LEU A 154 17.47 -13.60 -7.54
C LEU A 154 16.76 -13.68 -6.19
N LEU A 155 15.55 -13.13 -6.10
CA LEU A 155 14.73 -13.16 -4.89
C LEU A 155 13.98 -14.49 -4.69
N GLY A 156 13.96 -15.38 -5.68
CA GLY A 156 13.15 -16.60 -5.66
C GLY A 156 11.64 -16.31 -5.70
N TRP A 157 11.24 -15.17 -6.23
CA TRP A 157 9.83 -14.73 -6.27
C TRP A 157 9.15 -15.12 -7.59
N SER A 158 7.89 -15.56 -7.49
CA SER A 158 7.07 -15.71 -8.69
C SER A 158 6.61 -14.34 -9.22
N SER A 159 6.27 -14.28 -10.51
CA SER A 159 5.71 -13.07 -11.11
C SER A 159 4.41 -12.63 -10.44
N GLU A 160 3.58 -13.60 -10.01
CA GLU A 160 2.31 -13.35 -9.33
C GLU A 160 2.53 -12.78 -7.93
N MET A 161 3.53 -13.28 -7.20
CA MET A 161 3.87 -12.76 -5.88
C MET A 161 4.39 -11.32 -5.99
N PHE A 162 5.27 -11.04 -6.94
CA PHE A 162 5.76 -9.69 -7.20
C PHE A 162 4.62 -8.74 -7.57
N PHE A 163 3.73 -9.18 -8.48
CA PHE A 163 2.53 -8.42 -8.81
C PHE A 163 1.72 -8.10 -7.56
N ALA A 164 1.46 -9.09 -6.71
CA ALA A 164 0.66 -8.91 -5.51
C ALA A 164 1.29 -7.91 -4.54
N VAL A 165 2.60 -8.01 -4.31
CA VAL A 165 3.39 -7.09 -3.47
C VAL A 165 3.25 -5.66 -3.98
N VAL A 166 3.64 -5.42 -5.24
CA VAL A 166 3.63 -4.06 -5.82
C VAL A 166 2.20 -3.52 -5.94
N PHE A 167 1.24 -4.34 -6.34
CA PHE A 167 -0.16 -3.95 -6.43
C PHE A 167 -0.72 -3.45 -5.09
N LEU A 168 -0.42 -4.15 -4.01
CA LEU A 168 -0.90 -3.76 -2.67
C LEU A 168 -0.21 -2.51 -2.15
N GLN A 169 1.10 -2.42 -2.32
CA GLN A 169 1.90 -1.28 -1.88
C GLN A 169 1.47 0.00 -2.60
N GLU A 170 1.50 -0.01 -3.92
CA GLU A 170 1.13 1.15 -4.74
C GLU A 170 -0.37 1.46 -4.65
N GLY A 171 -1.22 0.44 -4.55
CA GLY A 171 -2.65 0.61 -4.32
C GLY A 171 -2.95 1.29 -2.98
N PHE A 172 -2.19 0.99 -1.94
CA PHE A 172 -2.33 1.70 -0.68
C PHE A 172 -1.79 3.13 -0.76
N TYR A 173 -0.74 3.39 -1.54
CA TYR A 173 -0.32 4.77 -1.81
C TYR A 173 -1.41 5.59 -2.51
N LEU A 174 -2.15 5.02 -3.47
CA LEU A 174 -3.31 5.69 -4.07
C LEU A 174 -4.37 6.04 -3.02
N TYR A 175 -4.64 5.13 -2.09
CA TYR A 175 -5.55 5.38 -0.97
C TYR A 175 -5.03 6.51 -0.07
N GLN A 176 -3.75 6.50 0.29
CA GLN A 176 -3.11 7.52 1.13
C GLN A 176 -3.17 8.91 0.47
N LEU A 177 -2.88 9.01 -0.83
CA LEU A 177 -2.96 10.27 -1.58
C LEU A 177 -4.35 10.92 -1.52
N SER A 178 -5.40 10.11 -1.45
CA SER A 178 -6.78 10.59 -1.45
C SER A 178 -7.35 10.84 -0.04
N ASN A 179 -6.79 10.21 0.99
CA ASN A 179 -7.41 10.16 2.32
C ASN A 179 -6.53 10.69 3.45
N PHE A 180 -5.21 10.80 3.26
CA PHE A 180 -4.32 11.26 4.31
C PHE A 180 -4.13 12.78 4.22
N ALA A 181 -4.28 13.48 5.35
CA ALA A 181 -3.99 14.91 5.43
C ALA A 181 -2.49 15.21 5.33
N ARG A 182 -1.63 14.23 5.64
CA ARG A 182 -0.17 14.35 5.57
C ARG A 182 0.29 14.19 4.12
N ALA A 183 0.96 15.19 3.58
CA ALA A 183 1.51 15.15 2.22
C ALA A 183 2.52 14.01 2.04
N LEU A 184 2.61 13.50 0.81
CA LEU A 184 3.64 12.54 0.43
C LEU A 184 5.03 13.16 0.67
N PRO A 185 5.91 12.51 1.44
CA PRO A 185 7.23 13.07 1.72
C PRO A 185 8.06 13.14 0.44
N VAL A 186 8.60 14.31 0.17
CA VAL A 186 9.58 14.47 -0.92
C VAL A 186 10.91 13.92 -0.46
N TYR A 187 11.47 13.00 -1.24
CA TYR A 187 12.79 12.47 -0.93
C TYR A 187 13.87 13.49 -1.30
N GLU A 188 14.37 14.19 -0.31
CA GLU A 188 15.53 15.07 -0.45
C GLU A 188 16.82 14.31 -0.06
N ALA A 189 17.53 13.82 -1.06
CA ALA A 189 18.78 13.06 -0.86
C ALA A 189 19.80 13.81 0.02
N ASN A 190 19.89 15.13 -0.17
CA ASN A 190 20.80 15.99 0.59
C ASN A 190 20.40 16.09 2.08
N PHE A 191 19.11 16.26 2.37
CA PHE A 191 18.63 16.33 3.74
C PHE A 191 18.86 15.00 4.46
N TYR A 192 18.53 13.87 3.81
CA TYR A 192 18.79 12.56 4.37
C TYR A 192 20.28 12.29 4.61
N ALA A 193 21.14 12.71 3.69
CA ALA A 193 22.59 12.63 3.86
C ALA A 193 23.07 13.45 5.07
N GLN A 194 22.45 14.61 5.35
CA GLN A 194 22.75 15.41 6.54
C GLN A 194 22.31 14.69 7.83
N CYS A 195 21.10 14.10 7.85
CA CYS A 195 20.64 13.30 8.99
C CYS A 195 21.58 12.14 9.29
N ARG A 196 22.08 11.44 8.28
CA ARG A 196 23.05 10.35 8.46
C ARG A 196 24.39 10.80 9.05
N LYS A 197 24.80 12.04 8.85
CA LYS A 197 25.99 12.63 9.51
C LYS A 197 25.77 12.94 10.98
N SER A 198 24.53 13.09 11.42
CA SER A 198 24.19 13.33 12.82
C SER A 198 24.40 12.06 13.65
N LYS A 199 25.55 11.97 14.34
CA LYS A 199 25.85 10.84 15.24
C LYS A 199 24.76 10.65 16.30
N ARG A 200 24.15 11.75 16.78
CA ARG A 200 23.10 11.74 17.79
C ARG A 200 21.82 11.10 17.28
N TRP A 201 21.34 11.51 16.10
CA TRP A 201 20.15 10.92 15.47
C TRP A 201 20.41 9.46 15.08
N LEU A 202 21.51 9.19 14.37
CA LEU A 202 21.83 7.84 13.90
C LEU A 202 22.03 6.85 15.07
N GLY A 203 22.64 7.33 16.18
CA GLY A 203 22.81 6.50 17.38
C GLY A 203 21.49 6.19 18.08
N ALA A 204 20.54 7.14 18.12
CA ALA A 204 19.21 6.91 18.65
C ALA A 204 18.37 5.99 17.74
N LEU A 205 18.42 6.21 16.42
CA LEU A 205 17.76 5.36 15.43
C LEU A 205 18.22 3.90 15.56
N LYS A 206 19.52 3.65 15.58
CA LYS A 206 20.06 2.29 15.73
C LYS A 206 19.55 1.59 16.99
N LYS A 207 19.46 2.30 18.10
CA LYS A 207 18.90 1.75 19.36
C LYS A 207 17.41 1.45 19.24
N GLU A 208 16.66 2.31 18.57
CA GLU A 208 15.23 2.08 18.32
C GLU A 208 15.00 0.86 17.45
N LEU A 209 15.73 0.78 16.32
CA LEU A 209 15.61 -0.36 15.42
C LEU A 209 16.04 -1.69 16.06
N ALA A 210 17.02 -1.67 16.96
CA ALA A 210 17.38 -2.83 17.75
C ALA A 210 16.22 -3.30 18.66
N ILE A 211 15.49 -2.36 19.28
CA ILE A 211 14.31 -2.70 20.08
C ILE A 211 13.19 -3.28 19.19
N TRP A 212 12.95 -2.70 18.02
CA TRP A 212 11.98 -3.23 17.07
C TRP A 212 12.37 -4.63 16.59
N HIS A 213 13.65 -4.86 16.32
CA HIS A 213 14.15 -6.20 15.97
C HIS A 213 13.91 -7.22 17.09
N GLU A 214 14.16 -6.87 18.36
CA GLU A 214 13.85 -7.73 19.50
C GLU A 214 12.35 -8.02 19.65
N LEU A 215 11.49 -7.09 19.19
CA LEU A 215 10.04 -7.22 19.28
C LEU A 215 9.41 -7.93 18.08
N SER A 216 10.11 -8.04 16.95
CA SER A 216 9.53 -8.51 15.67
C SER A 216 8.79 -9.84 15.78
N ASP A 217 9.37 -10.80 16.48
CA ASP A 217 8.79 -12.13 16.70
C ASP A 217 7.78 -12.19 17.84
N SER A 218 8.02 -11.42 18.90
CA SER A 218 7.30 -11.57 20.17
C SER A 218 6.11 -10.61 20.35
N LEU A 219 6.02 -9.58 19.52
CA LEU A 219 5.05 -8.49 19.69
C LEU A 219 3.61 -8.98 19.80
N GLU A 220 3.21 -9.94 18.98
CA GLU A 220 1.83 -10.44 18.95
C GLU A 220 1.47 -11.34 20.14
N HIS A 221 2.46 -11.99 20.73
CA HIS A 221 2.28 -12.95 21.84
C HIS A 221 2.66 -12.39 23.21
N MET A 222 3.28 -11.18 23.22
CA MET A 222 3.74 -10.56 24.47
C MET A 222 2.57 -10.06 25.31
N ALA A 223 2.65 -10.25 26.62
CA ALA A 223 1.69 -9.66 27.56
C ALA A 223 1.65 -8.14 27.41
N ARG A 224 0.46 -7.53 27.41
CA ARG A 224 0.23 -6.10 27.15
C ARG A 224 1.13 -5.18 28.03
N ALA A 225 1.22 -5.46 29.33
CA ALA A 225 2.03 -4.65 30.25
C ALA A 225 3.53 -4.68 29.89
N ARG A 226 4.05 -5.86 29.52
CA ARG A 226 5.43 -6.04 29.07
C ARG A 226 5.69 -5.30 27.75
N LEU A 227 4.73 -5.40 26.81
CA LEU A 227 4.80 -4.67 25.55
C LEU A 227 4.86 -3.16 25.79
N ILE A 228 3.96 -2.60 26.59
CA ILE A 228 3.95 -1.18 26.95
C ILE A 228 5.29 -0.75 27.54
N THR A 229 5.89 -1.55 28.42
CA THR A 229 7.20 -1.27 29.01
C THR A 229 8.30 -1.18 27.95
N ARG A 230 8.30 -2.08 26.96
CA ARG A 230 9.25 -2.04 25.85
C ARG A 230 9.03 -0.83 24.94
N LEU A 231 7.78 -0.51 24.62
CA LEU A 231 7.42 0.63 23.79
C LEU A 231 7.74 1.97 24.44
N ARG A 232 7.62 2.09 25.78
CA ARG A 232 8.08 3.28 26.53
C ARG A 232 9.57 3.56 26.32
N ARG A 233 10.39 2.54 26.12
CA ARG A 233 11.83 2.74 25.82
C ARG A 233 12.01 3.41 24.45
N ILE A 234 11.25 3.00 23.45
CA ILE A 234 11.26 3.63 22.10
C ILE A 234 10.84 5.09 22.20
N VAL A 235 9.71 5.34 22.85
CA VAL A 235 9.21 6.72 23.05
C VAL A 235 10.25 7.59 23.76
N SER A 236 10.90 7.06 24.81
CA SER A 236 11.93 7.78 25.54
C SER A 236 13.17 8.08 24.68
N LEU A 237 13.55 7.17 23.77
CA LEU A 237 14.70 7.41 22.89
C LEU A 237 14.48 8.58 21.94
N ARG A 238 13.32 8.70 21.31
CA ARG A 238 13.01 9.85 20.45
C ARG A 238 12.88 11.13 21.27
N ARG A 239 12.09 11.10 22.35
CA ARG A 239 11.83 12.28 23.20
C ARG A 239 13.11 12.95 23.68
N ARG A 240 14.12 12.21 24.14
CA ARG A 240 15.40 12.74 24.66
C ARG A 240 16.21 13.56 23.65
N HIS A 241 15.86 13.51 22.39
CA HIS A 241 16.63 14.13 21.33
C HIS A 241 15.86 15.20 20.57
N LEU A 242 14.61 15.48 20.96
CA LEU A 242 13.76 16.47 20.28
C LEU A 242 14.13 17.93 20.62
N ASP A 243 14.95 18.16 21.65
CA ASP A 243 15.43 19.48 22.01
C ASP A 243 16.43 20.06 21.00
N ASN A 244 17.05 19.23 20.19
CA ASN A 244 17.94 19.67 19.12
C ASN A 244 17.14 19.84 17.82
N PRO A 245 17.05 21.06 17.25
CA PRO A 245 16.23 21.32 16.05
C PRO A 245 16.58 20.45 14.85
N GLN A 246 17.87 20.21 14.58
CA GLN A 246 18.32 19.38 13.46
C GLN A 246 17.91 17.91 13.66
N VAL A 247 18.08 17.39 14.88
CA VAL A 247 17.69 16.02 15.21
C VAL A 247 16.17 15.87 15.16
N LYS A 248 15.42 16.88 15.62
CA LYS A 248 13.96 16.94 15.51
C LYS A 248 13.51 16.88 14.07
N ALA A 249 14.12 17.67 13.18
CA ALA A 249 13.81 17.65 11.74
C ALA A 249 14.07 16.27 11.10
N CYS A 250 15.17 15.60 11.49
CA CYS A 250 15.47 14.25 11.02
C CYS A 250 14.42 13.22 11.51
N TRP A 251 13.95 13.35 12.75
CA TRP A 251 12.87 12.49 13.26
C TRP A 251 11.54 12.75 12.55
N GLN A 252 11.23 14.01 12.25
CA GLN A 252 10.01 14.35 11.51
C GLN A 252 10.02 13.71 10.12
N ALA A 253 11.11 13.86 9.36
CA ALA A 253 11.25 13.22 8.07
C ALA A 253 11.20 11.68 8.15
N THR A 254 11.76 11.09 9.22
CA THR A 254 11.66 9.65 9.48
C THR A 254 10.18 9.25 9.66
N GLU A 255 9.45 9.99 10.49
CA GLU A 255 8.04 9.71 10.78
C GLU A 255 7.16 9.88 9.54
N ASP A 256 7.43 10.88 8.70
CA ASP A 256 6.69 11.07 7.45
C ASP A 256 6.82 9.84 6.54
N TRP A 257 8.03 9.30 6.40
CA TRP A 257 8.26 8.07 5.64
C TRP A 257 7.71 6.82 6.33
N GLU A 258 7.77 6.73 7.65
CA GLU A 258 7.14 5.64 8.41
C GLU A 258 5.63 5.61 8.22
N VAL A 259 4.97 6.78 8.17
CA VAL A 259 3.54 6.87 7.87
C VAL A 259 3.24 6.44 6.43
N TRP A 260 4.01 6.89 5.46
CA TRP A 260 3.75 6.54 4.06
C TRP A 260 4.20 5.12 3.72
N ALA A 261 5.48 4.84 3.80
CA ALA A 261 6.05 3.56 3.39
C ALA A 261 5.75 2.42 4.37
N GLY A 262 5.86 2.69 5.67
CA GLY A 262 5.63 1.67 6.68
C GLY A 262 4.18 1.21 6.78
N LEU A 263 3.21 2.11 6.59
CA LEU A 263 1.80 1.72 6.55
C LEU A 263 1.44 0.99 5.25
N ALA A 264 2.06 1.35 4.12
CA ALA A 264 1.89 0.60 2.89
C ALA A 264 2.40 -0.84 3.05
N GLN A 265 3.56 -1.03 3.67
CA GLN A 265 4.08 -2.36 4.01
C GLN A 265 3.18 -3.11 5.01
N TYR A 266 2.61 -2.41 6.00
CA TYR A 266 1.66 -3.02 6.94
C TYR A 266 0.41 -3.52 6.22
N TYR A 267 -0.16 -2.71 5.32
CA TYR A 267 -1.31 -3.08 4.51
C TYR A 267 -0.99 -4.29 3.63
N GLU A 268 0.11 -4.24 2.91
CA GLU A 268 0.62 -5.27 2.02
C GLU A 268 0.79 -6.61 2.75
N PHE A 269 1.64 -6.67 3.77
CA PHE A 269 1.95 -7.93 4.46
C PHE A 269 0.74 -8.54 5.14
N LYS A 270 -0.15 -7.73 5.73
CA LYS A 270 -1.37 -8.28 6.36
C LYS A 270 -2.31 -8.91 5.35
N ILE A 271 -2.42 -8.37 4.13
CA ILE A 271 -3.23 -8.96 3.07
C ILE A 271 -2.54 -10.20 2.50
N LEU A 272 -1.26 -10.12 2.16
CA LEU A 272 -0.50 -11.24 1.59
C LEU A 272 -0.51 -12.47 2.50
N LEU A 273 -0.32 -12.27 3.81
CA LEU A 273 -0.39 -13.35 4.80
C LEU A 273 -1.80 -13.96 4.89
N ARG A 274 -2.84 -13.12 4.96
CA ARG A 274 -4.25 -13.59 5.02
C ARG A 274 -4.69 -14.30 3.75
N ALA A 275 -4.22 -13.84 2.60
CA ALA A 275 -4.46 -14.47 1.31
C ALA A 275 -3.61 -15.74 1.10
N GLY A 276 -2.66 -16.04 2.00
CA GLY A 276 -1.73 -17.16 1.87
C GLY A 276 -0.82 -17.04 0.64
N LEU A 277 -0.49 -15.81 0.24
CA LEU A 277 0.41 -15.54 -0.89
C LEU A 277 1.88 -15.52 -0.46
N ILE A 278 2.15 -15.20 0.81
CA ILE A 278 3.48 -15.33 1.41
C ILE A 278 3.41 -16.12 2.72
N PRO A 279 4.47 -16.87 3.06
CA PRO A 279 4.58 -17.51 4.36
C PRO A 279 5.02 -16.48 5.43
N LYS A 280 4.62 -16.70 6.69
CA LYS A 280 5.02 -15.85 7.83
C LYS A 280 6.54 -15.75 8.01
N ALA A 281 7.27 -16.79 7.65
CA ALA A 281 8.73 -16.79 7.70
C ALA A 281 9.34 -15.72 6.77
N LEU A 282 8.79 -15.55 5.56
CA LEU A 282 9.28 -14.54 4.61
C LEU A 282 8.98 -13.11 5.10
N GLU A 283 7.76 -12.84 5.62
CA GLU A 283 7.45 -11.55 6.25
C GLU A 283 8.50 -11.21 7.32
N ARG A 284 8.76 -12.16 8.22
CA ARG A 284 9.74 -11.98 9.29
C ARG A 284 11.13 -11.68 8.75
N GLU A 285 11.60 -12.47 7.79
CA GLU A 285 12.93 -12.32 7.19
C GLU A 285 13.12 -10.93 6.56
N LEU A 286 12.12 -10.44 5.81
CA LEU A 286 12.15 -9.12 5.19
C LEU A 286 12.21 -8.01 6.25
N VAL A 287 11.33 -8.05 7.25
CA VAL A 287 11.29 -7.06 8.33
C VAL A 287 12.60 -7.06 9.12
N GLU A 288 13.12 -8.22 9.50
CA GLU A 288 14.36 -8.32 10.25
C GLU A 288 15.58 -7.85 9.43
N SER A 289 15.60 -8.16 8.13
CA SER A 289 16.66 -7.70 7.24
C SER A 289 16.75 -6.18 7.23
N ASP A 290 15.63 -5.49 7.02
CA ASP A 290 15.58 -4.03 6.98
C ASP A 290 15.95 -3.40 8.33
N LEU A 291 15.46 -3.97 9.44
CA LEU A 291 15.79 -3.47 10.79
C LEU A 291 17.28 -3.62 11.13
N LYS A 292 17.94 -4.68 10.61
CA LYS A 292 19.41 -4.89 10.77
C LYS A 292 20.23 -3.94 9.92
N LEU A 293 19.72 -3.51 8.77
CA LEU A 293 20.40 -2.60 7.85
C LEU A 293 20.39 -1.13 8.33
N ALA A 294 20.01 -0.90 9.58
CA ALA A 294 19.92 0.40 10.23
C ALA A 294 21.10 1.33 9.85
N GLY A 295 20.81 2.37 9.09
CA GLY A 295 21.77 3.38 8.69
C GLY A 295 22.55 3.11 7.41
N ARG A 296 22.36 1.99 6.71
CA ARG A 296 22.93 1.74 5.39
C ARG A 296 21.99 2.14 4.26
N TYR A 297 20.68 1.87 4.39
CA TYR A 297 19.68 2.06 3.35
C TYR A 297 18.47 2.85 3.86
N LYS A 298 17.62 3.29 2.94
CA LYS A 298 16.35 4.01 3.23
C LYS A 298 15.24 3.08 3.71
N GLU A 299 15.39 1.81 3.43
CA GLU A 299 14.35 0.77 3.55
C GLU A 299 13.90 0.55 4.99
N PHE A 300 14.69 0.98 5.98
CA PHE A 300 14.30 0.85 7.39
C PHE A 300 12.96 1.56 7.73
N TYR A 301 12.55 2.58 6.96
CA TYR A 301 11.25 3.24 7.18
C TYR A 301 10.07 2.31 6.97
N TYR A 302 10.18 1.42 5.98
CA TYR A 302 9.18 0.41 5.74
C TYR A 302 9.01 -0.44 6.98
N SER A 303 10.07 -1.03 7.46
CA SER A 303 10.00 -1.97 8.58
C SER A 303 9.78 -1.30 9.93
N SER A 304 10.34 -0.09 10.20
CA SER A 304 10.04 0.62 11.45
C SER A 304 8.58 1.08 11.48
N GLY A 305 8.06 1.69 10.42
CA GLY A 305 6.65 2.10 10.33
C GLY A 305 5.69 0.91 10.37
N TYR A 306 6.05 -0.22 9.74
CA TYR A 306 5.33 -1.47 9.88
C TYR A 306 5.25 -1.94 11.33
N MET A 307 6.36 -1.88 12.08
CA MET A 307 6.39 -2.27 13.49
C MET A 307 5.58 -1.33 14.38
N TYR A 308 5.58 0.00 14.09
CA TYR A 308 4.67 0.94 14.75
C TYR A 308 3.21 0.57 14.53
N ALA A 309 2.82 0.31 13.28
CA ALA A 309 1.45 -0.09 12.95
C ALA A 309 1.03 -1.39 13.65
N ARG A 310 1.91 -2.40 13.69
CA ARG A 310 1.67 -3.65 14.44
C ARG A 310 1.48 -3.39 15.94
N ALA A 311 2.32 -2.54 16.52
CA ALA A 311 2.22 -2.20 17.94
C ALA A 311 0.90 -1.46 18.25
N LEU A 312 0.52 -0.49 17.41
CA LEU A 312 -0.75 0.23 17.54
C LEU A 312 -1.95 -0.73 17.41
N ALA A 313 -1.94 -1.59 16.40
CA ALA A 313 -2.99 -2.60 16.21
C ALA A 313 -3.10 -3.61 17.36
N ARG A 314 -2.01 -3.85 18.08
CA ARG A 314 -2.00 -4.71 19.28
C ARG A 314 -2.51 -3.99 20.53
N LEU A 315 -2.30 -2.65 20.61
CA LEU A 315 -2.69 -1.83 21.77
C LEU A 315 -4.13 -1.35 21.68
N ALA A 316 -4.64 -1.07 20.48
CA ALA A 316 -5.95 -0.47 20.27
C ALA A 316 -6.67 -1.04 19.04
N PRO A 317 -8.01 -0.99 18.99
CA PRO A 317 -8.77 -1.29 17.79
C PRO A 317 -8.33 -0.40 16.62
N GLN A 318 -8.37 -0.91 15.41
CA GLN A 318 -8.02 -0.17 14.18
C GLN A 318 -8.84 1.13 14.05
N THR A 319 -10.12 1.08 14.39
CA THR A 319 -11.03 2.23 14.39
C THR A 319 -10.62 3.37 15.34
N ALA A 320 -9.72 3.10 16.29
CA ALA A 320 -9.27 4.11 17.24
C ALA A 320 -8.04 4.90 16.75
N TRP A 321 -7.14 4.29 15.98
CA TRP A 321 -5.87 4.92 15.60
C TRP A 321 -5.76 5.26 14.11
N GLN A 322 -6.36 4.47 13.22
CA GLN A 322 -6.28 4.72 11.77
C GLN A 322 -6.88 6.07 11.35
N PRO A 323 -8.07 6.49 11.82
CA PRO A 323 -8.61 7.81 11.51
C PRO A 323 -7.73 8.97 11.99
N ALA A 324 -6.99 8.78 13.10
CA ALA A 324 -6.07 9.80 13.58
C ALA A 324 -4.86 9.95 12.64
N VAL A 325 -4.33 8.85 12.11
CA VAL A 325 -3.26 8.88 11.10
C VAL A 325 -3.74 9.55 9.81
N GLU A 326 -4.94 9.25 9.34
CA GLU A 326 -5.54 9.90 8.17
C GLU A 326 -5.67 11.42 8.35
N LYS A 327 -5.94 11.88 9.57
CA LYS A 327 -5.97 13.30 9.95
C LYS A 327 -4.57 13.92 10.17
N GLY A 328 -3.50 13.19 9.92
CA GLY A 328 -2.12 13.67 9.95
C GLY A 328 -1.37 13.44 11.25
N VAL A 329 -1.94 12.69 12.23
CA VAL A 329 -1.21 12.33 13.46
C VAL A 329 -0.14 11.30 13.13
N GLY A 330 1.08 11.49 13.64
CA GLY A 330 2.21 10.58 13.41
C GLY A 330 2.10 9.26 14.19
N LEU A 331 2.75 8.21 13.69
CA LEU A 331 2.75 6.90 14.33
C LEU A 331 3.45 6.92 15.69
N TYR A 332 4.56 7.64 15.78
CA TYR A 332 5.28 7.85 17.05
C TYR A 332 4.41 8.62 18.05
N GLU A 333 3.76 9.69 17.60
CA GLU A 333 2.90 10.52 18.46
C GLU A 333 1.75 9.70 19.05
N LEU A 334 1.08 8.89 18.22
CA LEU A 334 0.04 7.96 18.68
C LEU A 334 0.57 6.95 19.67
N LEU A 335 1.70 6.32 19.36
CA LEU A 335 2.30 5.34 20.25
C LEU A 335 2.66 5.99 21.59
N ALA A 336 3.24 7.21 21.59
CA ALA A 336 3.59 7.95 22.80
C ALA A 336 2.36 8.25 23.66
N ALA A 337 1.25 8.63 23.04
CA ALA A 337 -0.01 8.85 23.72
C ALA A 337 -0.54 7.56 24.36
N PHE A 338 -0.58 6.45 23.63
CA PHE A 338 -1.05 5.15 24.15
C PHE A 338 -0.21 4.62 25.31
N VAL A 339 1.10 4.71 25.25
CA VAL A 339 1.97 4.20 26.32
C VAL A 339 2.01 5.10 27.56
N SER A 340 1.57 6.36 27.42
CA SER A 340 1.47 7.32 28.52
C SER A 340 0.13 7.24 29.26
N SER A 341 -0.98 7.05 28.54
CA SER A 341 -2.35 7.03 29.11
C SER A 341 -2.75 5.69 29.73
N GLY A 342 -2.01 4.62 29.48
CA GLY A 342 -2.39 3.28 29.93
C GLY A 342 -3.55 2.71 29.15
N SER A 343 -4.65 2.26 29.83
CA SER A 343 -5.79 1.57 29.18
C SER A 343 -6.88 2.50 28.67
N ASP A 344 -6.92 3.78 29.11
CA ASP A 344 -8.06 4.68 28.91
C ASP A 344 -7.83 5.70 27.79
N PHE A 345 -7.37 5.21 26.63
CA PHE A 345 -7.14 6.10 25.50
C PHE A 345 -8.45 6.36 24.76
N SER A 346 -9.07 7.51 25.02
CA SER A 346 -10.02 8.15 24.12
C SER A 346 -9.31 9.33 23.44
N TYR A 347 -8.79 9.14 22.22
CA TYR A 347 -8.43 10.31 21.40
C TYR A 347 -9.75 11.03 21.10
N ARG A 348 -9.97 12.16 21.73
CA ARG A 348 -11.04 13.09 21.31
C ARG A 348 -10.55 13.71 19.99
N LEU A 349 -10.96 13.11 18.87
CA LEU A 349 -10.76 13.62 17.51
C LEU A 349 -11.54 14.91 17.30
#